data_d5dcc790efde56877e75086e3c8d72f3
#
_entry.id   d5dcc790efde56877e75086e3c8d72f3
#
_cell.length_a   1.000
_cell.length_b   1.000
_cell.length_c   1.000
_cell.angle_alpha   90.00
_cell.angle_beta   90.00
_cell.angle_gamma   90.00
#
_symmetry.space_group_name_H-M   'P 1'
#
loop_
_entity.id
_entity.type
_entity.pdbx_description
1 polymer ?
#
loop_
_entity_poly.entity_id
_entity_poly.type
_entity_poly.pdbx_seq_one_letter_code
_entity_poly.pdbx_strand_id
1 'polypeptide(L)'
;MTTEAKSINLVSRKVIALRDVNEAIAAGATRLIASENCVITPSARDRIDQRGLVLERCGNGEATAIAPAPASSAIAPVAGVGGLPAPNARLYSTPEAEAIKREICTVGKKLWMRAFVDGNGGNISYRIGPNEVLCTPTLLSKFDLTPEDICLVDLNGNQIAGNRPRTSEILMHLEVYKHVPEAKSVVHCHPPHATAYAITGKVPPNMIIPEFEVFVGKVALSPYKTPGTPEFAQTVIPYVRQHNTVLLANHGILCWADTVMHAEWFAEVLDTYCWTLMNATQLGVPISYISEQQGADLLAIKKKLGLPDARFDPERMKECQLSDLQMPNAIAVTPAPCDGVNVQPRAGSAAEVEQIVKSVTDAVMAALVAK
;
A
#
# COMPACT_ATOMS: atom_id res chain seq x y z
N MET A 1 -41.46 -11.36 19.81
CA MET A 1 -40.39 -11.82 20.69
C MET A 1 -39.19 -10.93 20.42
N THR A 2 -38.95 -9.97 21.31
CA THR A 2 -37.78 -9.08 21.24
C THR A 2 -36.57 -9.90 21.68
N THR A 3 -35.68 -10.22 20.77
CA THR A 3 -34.37 -10.82 21.08
C THR A 3 -33.56 -9.80 21.86
N GLU A 4 -33.31 -10.07 23.15
CA GLU A 4 -32.39 -9.27 23.97
C GLU A 4 -31.02 -9.18 23.27
N ALA A 5 -30.52 -7.96 23.14
CA ALA A 5 -29.23 -7.68 22.53
C ALA A 5 -28.09 -8.27 23.40
N LYS A 6 -27.48 -9.36 22.96
CA LYS A 6 -26.41 -10.03 23.69
C LYS A 6 -25.11 -9.26 23.57
N SER A 7 -24.61 -8.73 24.68
CA SER A 7 -23.35 -7.98 24.75
C SER A 7 -22.21 -8.88 25.22
N ILE A 8 -21.02 -8.77 24.58
CA ILE A 8 -19.78 -9.41 25.04
C ILE A 8 -18.78 -8.33 25.44
N ASN A 9 -18.24 -8.47 26.65
CA ASN A 9 -17.29 -7.54 27.24
C ASN A 9 -15.85 -7.97 26.93
N LEU A 10 -15.12 -7.11 26.22
CA LEU A 10 -13.72 -7.27 25.83
C LEU A 10 -12.84 -6.15 26.43
N VAL A 11 -13.30 -5.43 27.46
CA VAL A 11 -12.60 -4.28 28.06
C VAL A 11 -11.21 -4.64 28.58
N SER A 12 -11.01 -5.89 29.04
CA SER A 12 -9.71 -6.38 29.50
C SER A 12 -8.68 -6.64 28.39
N ARG A 13 -9.12 -6.67 27.12
CA ARG A 13 -8.24 -6.88 25.99
C ARG A 13 -7.52 -5.60 25.60
N LYS A 14 -6.19 -5.65 25.50
CA LYS A 14 -5.39 -4.55 24.93
C LYS A 14 -5.49 -4.50 23.39
N VAL A 15 -5.69 -5.68 22.77
CA VAL A 15 -5.88 -5.84 21.33
C VAL A 15 -7.07 -6.76 21.12
N ILE A 16 -7.99 -6.36 20.23
CA ILE A 16 -9.09 -7.19 19.74
C ILE A 16 -8.73 -7.62 18.31
N ALA A 17 -8.51 -8.90 18.14
CA ALA A 17 -8.20 -9.52 16.86
C ALA A 17 -9.45 -10.16 16.23
N LEU A 18 -9.35 -10.55 14.93
CA LEU A 18 -10.43 -11.22 14.21
C LEU A 18 -10.99 -12.44 14.96
N ARG A 19 -10.10 -13.20 15.65
CA ARG A 19 -10.50 -14.35 16.45
C ARG A 19 -11.48 -13.99 17.54
N ASP A 20 -11.20 -12.92 18.30
CA ASP A 20 -12.05 -12.48 19.42
C ASP A 20 -13.45 -12.06 18.92
N VAL A 21 -13.52 -11.42 17.75
CA VAL A 21 -14.78 -11.05 17.10
C VAL A 21 -15.55 -12.27 16.61
N ASN A 22 -14.87 -13.25 16.00
CA ASN A 22 -15.52 -14.49 15.54
C ASN A 22 -16.04 -15.31 16.71
N GLU A 23 -15.31 -15.39 17.82
CA GLU A 23 -15.78 -16.06 19.08
C GLU A 23 -17.03 -15.37 19.62
N ALA A 24 -17.06 -14.02 19.63
CA ALA A 24 -18.22 -13.27 20.04
C ALA A 24 -19.44 -13.50 19.14
N ILE A 25 -19.24 -13.54 17.83
CA ILE A 25 -20.30 -13.86 16.85
C ILE A 25 -20.84 -15.27 17.07
N ALA A 26 -19.94 -16.26 17.24
CA ALA A 26 -20.34 -17.65 17.52
C ALA A 26 -21.13 -17.77 18.83
N ALA A 27 -20.85 -16.91 19.81
CA ALA A 27 -21.61 -16.81 21.05
C ALA A 27 -22.94 -16.05 20.90
N GLY A 28 -23.27 -15.55 19.70
CA GLY A 28 -24.53 -14.84 19.41
C GLY A 28 -24.50 -13.36 19.83
N ALA A 29 -23.33 -12.75 19.92
CA ALA A 29 -23.22 -11.32 20.25
C ALA A 29 -23.85 -10.44 19.17
N THR A 30 -24.53 -9.38 19.60
CA THR A 30 -24.96 -8.26 18.75
C THR A 30 -24.21 -6.98 19.12
N ARG A 31 -23.48 -7.00 20.25
CA ARG A 31 -22.74 -5.85 20.79
C ARG A 31 -21.41 -6.30 21.39
N LEU A 32 -20.35 -5.53 21.14
CA LEU A 32 -19.03 -5.69 21.75
C LEU A 32 -18.69 -4.45 22.59
N ILE A 33 -18.16 -4.65 23.78
CA ILE A 33 -17.74 -3.57 24.69
C ILE A 33 -16.21 -3.66 24.81
N ALA A 34 -15.49 -2.60 24.44
CA ALA A 34 -14.04 -2.53 24.44
C ALA A 34 -13.54 -1.30 25.22
N SER A 35 -12.31 -1.34 25.73
CA SER A 35 -11.66 -0.15 26.32
C SER A 35 -11.40 0.91 25.24
N GLU A 36 -11.44 2.21 25.60
CA GLU A 36 -11.07 3.32 24.70
C GLU A 36 -9.66 3.15 24.12
N ASN A 37 -8.72 2.65 24.93
CA ASN A 37 -7.33 2.45 24.52
C ASN A 37 -7.07 1.09 23.87
N CYS A 38 -8.11 0.30 23.61
CA CYS A 38 -7.97 -1.00 22.96
C CYS A 38 -7.70 -0.83 21.46
N VAL A 39 -6.66 -1.47 20.97
CA VAL A 39 -6.37 -1.56 19.53
C VAL A 39 -7.28 -2.63 18.92
N ILE A 40 -8.05 -2.27 17.89
CA ILE A 40 -8.84 -3.23 17.12
C ILE A 40 -8.14 -3.42 15.79
N THR A 41 -7.76 -4.67 15.47
CA THR A 41 -7.09 -4.95 14.20
C THR A 41 -8.01 -4.62 13.01
N PRO A 42 -7.47 -4.24 11.84
CA PRO A 42 -8.29 -3.94 10.66
C PRO A 42 -9.28 -5.05 10.33
N SER A 43 -8.84 -6.30 10.29
CA SER A 43 -9.69 -7.46 10.02
C SER A 43 -10.76 -7.73 11.10
N ALA A 44 -10.49 -7.36 12.36
CA ALA A 44 -11.50 -7.40 13.41
C ALA A 44 -12.55 -6.30 13.20
N ARG A 45 -12.13 -5.10 12.81
CA ARG A 45 -13.02 -3.99 12.48
C ARG A 45 -13.93 -4.34 11.31
N ASP A 46 -13.35 -4.81 10.21
CA ASP A 46 -14.11 -5.25 9.04
C ASP A 46 -15.15 -6.32 9.39
N ARG A 47 -14.80 -7.25 10.29
CA ARG A 47 -15.71 -8.30 10.71
C ARG A 47 -16.85 -7.80 11.58
N ILE A 48 -16.60 -6.81 12.45
CA ILE A 48 -17.62 -6.11 13.24
C ILE A 48 -18.62 -5.45 12.31
N ASP A 49 -18.12 -4.68 11.34
CA ASP A 49 -18.92 -3.92 10.38
C ASP A 49 -19.75 -4.86 9.47
N GLN A 50 -19.13 -5.93 8.93
CA GLN A 50 -19.81 -6.93 8.10
C GLN A 50 -20.97 -7.64 8.80
N ARG A 51 -20.88 -7.82 10.12
CA ARG A 51 -21.89 -8.50 10.90
C ARG A 51 -22.87 -7.54 11.59
N GLY A 52 -22.71 -6.25 11.39
CA GLY A 52 -23.54 -5.22 11.99
C GLY A 52 -23.47 -5.24 13.53
N LEU A 53 -22.30 -5.64 14.10
CA LEU A 53 -22.11 -5.63 15.54
C LEU A 53 -21.93 -4.20 16.03
N VAL A 54 -22.63 -3.83 17.09
CA VAL A 54 -22.42 -2.54 17.73
C VAL A 54 -21.15 -2.61 18.59
N LEU A 55 -20.17 -1.75 18.30
CA LEU A 55 -18.95 -1.61 19.09
C LEU A 55 -19.07 -0.41 20.03
N GLU A 56 -19.04 -0.67 21.33
CA GLU A 56 -19.02 0.37 22.37
C GLU A 56 -17.63 0.48 22.96
N ARG A 57 -17.14 1.71 23.14
CA ARG A 57 -15.89 2.00 23.82
C ARG A 57 -16.17 2.62 25.18
N CYS A 58 -15.59 2.02 26.23
CA CYS A 58 -15.73 2.51 27.60
C CYS A 58 -14.37 3.00 28.12
N GLY A 59 -14.35 4.20 28.73
CA GLY A 59 -13.23 4.66 29.54
C GLY A 59 -13.10 3.81 30.83
N ASN A 60 -11.93 3.85 31.45
CA ASN A 60 -11.69 3.16 32.72
C ASN A 60 -12.53 3.80 33.83
N GLY A 61 -13.79 3.44 33.95
CA GLY A 61 -14.71 3.92 35.00
C GLY A 61 -16.16 3.87 34.54
N GLU A 62 -16.91 2.94 35.08
CA GLU A 62 -18.38 2.79 35.09
C GLU A 62 -19.12 2.85 33.74
N ALA A 63 -19.78 1.73 33.43
CA ALA A 63 -20.73 1.62 32.33
C ALA A 63 -21.97 2.47 32.62
N THR A 64 -21.98 3.71 32.20
CA THR A 64 -23.23 4.51 32.09
C THR A 64 -23.77 4.31 30.66
N ALA A 65 -25.01 3.84 30.59
CA ALA A 65 -25.77 3.73 29.36
C ALA A 65 -25.89 5.12 28.71
N ILE A 66 -25.17 5.35 27.63
CA ILE A 66 -25.32 6.53 26.77
C ILE A 66 -26.31 6.20 25.67
N ALA A 67 -27.34 7.06 25.57
CA ALA A 67 -28.33 7.00 24.50
C ALA A 67 -27.68 6.93 23.12
N PRO A 68 -28.32 6.31 22.10
CA PRO A 68 -27.74 6.15 20.78
C PRO A 68 -27.38 7.54 20.23
N ALA A 69 -26.09 7.73 19.95
CA ALA A 69 -25.63 8.88 19.20
C ALA A 69 -26.34 8.91 17.84
N PRO A 70 -26.75 10.09 17.35
CA PRO A 70 -27.36 10.18 16.03
C PRO A 70 -26.42 9.57 15.00
N ALA A 71 -26.98 8.81 14.08
CA ALA A 71 -26.27 8.18 12.98
C ALA A 71 -25.24 9.18 12.41
N SER A 72 -23.97 8.73 12.38
CA SER A 72 -22.88 9.48 11.78
C SER A 72 -23.38 10.07 10.46
N SER A 73 -23.44 11.39 10.41
CA SER A 73 -23.82 12.14 9.22
C SER A 73 -22.96 11.62 8.07
N ALA A 74 -23.60 10.95 7.11
CA ALA A 74 -22.99 10.65 5.85
C ALA A 74 -22.27 11.91 5.37
N ILE A 75 -20.95 11.81 5.18
CA ILE A 75 -20.18 12.86 4.53
C ILE A 75 -20.91 13.09 3.19
N ALA A 76 -21.41 14.31 3.01
CA ALA A 76 -22.14 14.69 1.83
C ALA A 76 -21.29 14.30 0.61
N PRO A 77 -21.84 13.60 -0.40
CA PRO A 77 -21.09 13.27 -1.60
C PRO A 77 -20.61 14.59 -2.20
N VAL A 78 -19.31 14.64 -2.50
CA VAL A 78 -18.73 15.73 -3.27
C VAL A 78 -19.56 15.87 -4.53
N ALA A 79 -20.18 17.05 -4.73
CA ALA A 79 -21.02 17.34 -5.87
C ALA A 79 -20.19 17.12 -7.15
N GLY A 80 -20.58 16.13 -7.95
CA GLY A 80 -19.92 15.85 -9.23
C GLY A 80 -20.12 14.44 -9.77
N VAL A 81 -20.60 13.48 -8.99
CA VAL A 81 -20.92 12.14 -9.50
C VAL A 81 -22.43 12.05 -9.60
N GLY A 82 -22.98 12.22 -10.81
CA GLY A 82 -24.36 11.85 -11.10
C GLY A 82 -24.60 10.45 -10.55
N GLY A 83 -25.79 10.21 -9.95
CA GLY A 83 -26.08 9.00 -9.21
C GLY A 83 -25.57 7.75 -9.91
N LEU A 84 -24.67 7.02 -9.25
CA LEU A 84 -24.15 5.76 -9.78
C LEU A 84 -25.31 4.78 -9.98
N PRO A 85 -25.28 3.98 -11.04
CA PRO A 85 -26.28 2.94 -11.24
C PRO A 85 -26.23 1.93 -10.10
N ALA A 86 -27.35 1.27 -9.82
CA ALA A 86 -27.37 0.16 -8.89
C ALA A 86 -26.34 -0.91 -9.31
N PRO A 87 -25.56 -1.49 -8.38
CA PRO A 87 -24.52 -2.43 -8.73
C PRO A 87 -25.09 -3.70 -9.37
N ASN A 88 -24.40 -4.18 -10.42
CA ASN A 88 -24.82 -5.33 -11.22
C ASN A 88 -24.00 -6.58 -10.85
N ALA A 89 -24.51 -7.40 -9.94
CA ALA A 89 -23.87 -8.65 -9.52
C ALA A 89 -23.65 -9.66 -10.66
N ARG A 90 -24.39 -9.56 -11.77
CA ARG A 90 -24.24 -10.48 -12.93
C ARG A 90 -22.89 -10.31 -13.62
N LEU A 91 -22.25 -9.14 -13.49
CA LEU A 91 -20.92 -8.91 -14.05
C LEU A 91 -19.88 -9.86 -13.46
N TYR A 92 -20.07 -10.34 -12.23
CA TYR A 92 -19.14 -11.23 -11.56
C TYR A 92 -18.84 -12.55 -12.28
N SER A 93 -19.81 -13.08 -13.03
CA SER A 93 -19.72 -14.37 -13.72
C SER A 93 -19.69 -14.25 -15.25
N THR A 94 -19.36 -13.07 -15.78
CA THR A 94 -19.18 -12.88 -17.21
C THR A 94 -17.86 -13.47 -17.69
N PRO A 95 -17.75 -13.89 -18.98
CA PRO A 95 -16.48 -14.32 -19.56
C PRO A 95 -15.35 -13.29 -19.41
N GLU A 96 -15.69 -11.99 -19.49
CA GLU A 96 -14.74 -10.91 -19.26
C GLU A 96 -14.25 -10.91 -17.81
N ALA A 97 -15.15 -10.99 -16.82
CA ALA A 97 -14.78 -11.09 -15.42
C ALA A 97 -13.87 -12.28 -15.15
N GLU A 98 -14.17 -13.45 -15.73
CA GLU A 98 -13.34 -14.64 -15.57
C GLU A 98 -11.93 -14.47 -16.18
N ALA A 99 -11.82 -13.76 -17.31
CA ALA A 99 -10.53 -13.43 -17.90
C ALA A 99 -9.72 -12.51 -16.97
N ILE A 100 -10.34 -11.44 -16.45
CA ILE A 100 -9.70 -10.49 -15.54
C ILE A 100 -9.31 -11.16 -14.21
N LYS A 101 -10.15 -12.01 -13.63
CA LYS A 101 -9.81 -12.79 -12.43
C LYS A 101 -8.54 -13.61 -12.63
N ARG A 102 -8.41 -14.28 -13.78
CA ARG A 102 -7.18 -15.03 -14.12
C ARG A 102 -5.97 -14.12 -14.28
N GLU A 103 -6.15 -12.94 -14.87
CA GLU A 103 -5.07 -11.94 -14.98
C GLU A 103 -4.63 -11.44 -13.60
N ILE A 104 -5.57 -11.13 -12.70
CA ILE A 104 -5.29 -10.76 -11.30
C ILE A 104 -4.49 -11.86 -10.60
N CYS A 105 -4.87 -13.14 -10.75
CA CYS A 105 -4.14 -14.26 -10.17
C CYS A 105 -2.71 -14.39 -10.76
N THR A 106 -2.56 -14.17 -12.06
CA THR A 106 -1.25 -14.19 -12.72
C THR A 106 -0.34 -13.09 -12.21
N VAL A 107 -0.86 -11.87 -12.11
CA VAL A 107 -0.12 -10.72 -11.56
C VAL A 107 0.18 -10.92 -10.08
N GLY A 108 -0.75 -11.48 -9.31
CA GLY A 108 -0.51 -11.84 -7.91
C GLY A 108 0.70 -12.77 -7.73
N LYS A 109 0.84 -13.78 -8.59
CA LYS A 109 2.02 -14.67 -8.61
C LYS A 109 3.30 -13.94 -9.00
N LYS A 110 3.25 -13.05 -10.00
CA LYS A 110 4.41 -12.23 -10.40
C LYS A 110 4.89 -11.34 -9.25
N LEU A 111 3.98 -10.63 -8.58
CA LEU A 111 4.31 -9.81 -7.41
C LEU A 111 4.98 -10.62 -6.31
N TRP A 112 4.47 -11.83 -6.01
CA TRP A 112 5.05 -12.71 -5.02
C TRP A 112 6.44 -13.20 -5.42
N MET A 113 6.62 -13.62 -6.68
CA MET A 113 7.91 -14.10 -7.21
C MET A 113 8.99 -13.01 -7.21
N ARG A 114 8.60 -11.75 -7.34
CA ARG A 114 9.51 -10.60 -7.24
C ARG A 114 9.74 -10.12 -5.80
N ALA A 115 9.15 -10.76 -4.80
CA ALA A 115 9.16 -10.30 -3.41
C ALA A 115 8.56 -8.88 -3.25
N PHE A 116 7.59 -8.53 -4.08
CA PHE A 116 6.85 -7.26 -3.98
C PHE A 116 5.68 -7.34 -2.99
N VAL A 117 5.36 -8.53 -2.53
CA VAL A 117 4.38 -8.81 -1.48
C VAL A 117 4.93 -9.85 -0.51
N ASP A 118 4.55 -9.72 0.75
CA ASP A 118 4.92 -10.60 1.85
C ASP A 118 3.66 -11.19 2.50
N GLY A 119 3.71 -12.45 2.91
CA GLY A 119 2.57 -13.11 3.55
C GLY A 119 1.25 -12.85 2.80
N ASN A 120 0.36 -12.05 3.38
CA ASN A 120 -0.90 -11.63 2.78
C ASN A 120 -0.89 -10.18 2.24
N GLY A 121 0.27 -9.53 2.22
CA GLY A 121 0.45 -8.14 1.78
C GLY A 121 0.04 -7.89 0.33
N GLY A 122 -0.14 -6.60 0.00
CA GLY A 122 -0.55 -6.14 -1.32
C GLY A 122 -1.99 -6.49 -1.70
N ASN A 123 -2.51 -5.83 -2.71
CA ASN A 123 -3.85 -6.09 -3.25
C ASN A 123 -3.97 -5.55 -4.68
N ILE A 124 -4.89 -6.13 -5.44
CA ILE A 124 -5.10 -5.84 -6.84
C ILE A 124 -6.60 -5.65 -7.06
N SER A 125 -6.98 -4.70 -7.88
CA SER A 125 -8.37 -4.51 -8.30
C SER A 125 -8.50 -4.13 -9.77
N TYR A 126 -9.69 -4.37 -10.33
CA TYR A 126 -10.03 -3.99 -11.70
C TYR A 126 -11.49 -3.50 -11.78
N ARG A 127 -11.71 -2.31 -12.35
CA ARG A 127 -13.03 -1.74 -12.58
C ARG A 127 -13.66 -2.36 -13.82
N ILE A 128 -14.63 -3.25 -13.62
CA ILE A 128 -15.30 -3.99 -14.71
C ILE A 128 -16.60 -3.33 -15.19
N GLY A 129 -17.15 -2.42 -14.39
CA GLY A 129 -18.36 -1.68 -14.71
C GLY A 129 -18.34 -0.26 -14.16
N PRO A 130 -19.39 0.52 -14.39
CA PRO A 130 -19.50 1.89 -13.90
C PRO A 130 -19.50 1.98 -12.37
N ASN A 131 -20.00 0.95 -11.67
CA ASN A 131 -20.09 0.85 -10.22
C ASN A 131 -19.61 -0.51 -9.69
N GLU A 132 -18.83 -1.26 -10.47
CA GLU A 132 -18.39 -2.60 -10.10
C GLU A 132 -16.87 -2.75 -10.26
N VAL A 133 -16.24 -3.29 -9.21
CA VAL A 133 -14.79 -3.49 -9.11
C VAL A 133 -14.51 -4.90 -8.62
N LEU A 134 -13.77 -5.67 -9.42
CA LEU A 134 -13.16 -6.93 -8.99
C LEU A 134 -11.95 -6.62 -8.11
N CYS A 135 -11.77 -7.36 -6.99
CA CYS A 135 -10.62 -7.16 -6.13
C CYS A 135 -10.19 -8.45 -5.43
N THR A 136 -8.93 -8.50 -5.04
CA THR A 136 -8.39 -9.59 -4.24
C THR A 136 -9.02 -9.63 -2.85
N PRO A 137 -9.11 -10.83 -2.24
CA PRO A 137 -9.56 -10.98 -0.85
C PRO A 137 -8.48 -10.51 0.13
N THR A 138 -8.88 -10.29 1.38
CA THR A 138 -7.95 -10.13 2.50
C THR A 138 -7.42 -11.49 3.00
N LEU A 139 -6.30 -11.48 3.72
CA LEU A 139 -5.71 -12.64 4.42
C LEU A 139 -5.41 -13.85 3.53
N LEU A 140 -5.07 -13.61 2.27
CA LEU A 140 -4.63 -14.66 1.35
C LEU A 140 -3.36 -14.22 0.64
N SER A 141 -2.36 -15.11 0.56
CA SER A 141 -1.15 -14.91 -0.22
C SER A 141 -1.49 -14.66 -1.68
N LYS A 142 -0.84 -13.70 -2.30
CA LYS A 142 -1.07 -13.38 -3.72
C LYS A 142 -0.61 -14.49 -4.66
N PHE A 143 0.28 -15.37 -4.18
CA PHE A 143 0.70 -16.57 -4.93
C PHE A 143 -0.40 -17.62 -5.00
N ASP A 144 -1.21 -17.75 -3.94
CA ASP A 144 -2.22 -18.81 -3.79
C ASP A 144 -3.60 -18.43 -4.32
N LEU A 145 -3.74 -17.23 -4.93
CA LEU A 145 -5.00 -16.76 -5.49
C LEU A 145 -5.52 -17.66 -6.59
N THR A 146 -6.80 -17.96 -6.52
CA THR A 146 -7.58 -18.56 -7.60
C THR A 146 -8.69 -17.61 -8.07
N PRO A 147 -9.24 -17.77 -9.28
CA PRO A 147 -10.34 -16.91 -9.77
C PRO A 147 -11.56 -16.88 -8.83
N GLU A 148 -11.83 -17.97 -8.12
CA GLU A 148 -12.94 -18.13 -7.17
C GLU A 148 -12.75 -17.29 -5.90
N ASP A 149 -11.51 -16.91 -5.58
CA ASP A 149 -11.18 -16.08 -4.41
C ASP A 149 -11.46 -14.59 -4.64
N ILE A 150 -11.55 -14.16 -5.92
CA ILE A 150 -11.73 -12.75 -6.27
C ILE A 150 -13.13 -12.28 -5.88
N CYS A 151 -13.22 -11.10 -5.31
CA CYS A 151 -14.46 -10.48 -4.86
C CYS A 151 -14.95 -9.43 -5.88
N LEU A 152 -16.26 -9.13 -5.86
CA LEU A 152 -16.85 -7.99 -6.54
C LEU A 152 -17.37 -7.00 -5.48
N VAL A 153 -17.02 -5.74 -5.63
CA VAL A 153 -17.49 -4.65 -4.76
C VAL A 153 -18.09 -3.51 -5.58
N ASP A 154 -18.93 -2.67 -4.95
CA ASP A 154 -19.34 -1.39 -5.52
C ASP A 154 -18.31 -0.28 -5.23
N LEU A 155 -18.49 0.91 -5.81
CA LEU A 155 -17.60 2.08 -5.56
C LEU A 155 -17.73 2.68 -4.15
N ASN A 156 -18.64 2.16 -3.31
CA ASN A 156 -18.70 2.49 -1.88
C ASN A 156 -17.96 1.45 -1.01
N GLY A 157 -17.44 0.37 -1.63
CA GLY A 157 -16.73 -0.68 -0.94
C GLY A 157 -17.63 -1.79 -0.37
N ASN A 158 -18.92 -1.79 -0.68
CA ASN A 158 -19.82 -2.87 -0.31
C ASN A 158 -19.53 -4.09 -1.18
N GLN A 159 -19.34 -5.24 -0.57
CA GLN A 159 -19.14 -6.49 -1.30
C GLN A 159 -20.48 -6.98 -1.89
N ILE A 160 -20.48 -7.19 -3.21
CA ILE A 160 -21.65 -7.60 -4.00
C ILE A 160 -21.63 -9.11 -4.26
N ALA A 161 -20.43 -9.67 -4.52
CA ALA A 161 -20.24 -11.10 -4.79
C ALA A 161 -18.84 -11.56 -4.36
N GLY A 162 -18.64 -12.87 -4.33
CA GLY A 162 -17.40 -13.53 -3.89
C GLY A 162 -17.56 -14.19 -2.53
N ASN A 163 -16.80 -15.28 -2.31
CA ASN A 163 -16.91 -16.14 -1.14
C ASN A 163 -15.97 -15.77 0.02
N ARG A 164 -14.99 -14.90 -0.25
CA ARG A 164 -14.04 -14.40 0.76
C ARG A 164 -14.30 -12.94 1.10
N PRO A 165 -13.91 -12.46 2.28
CA PRO A 165 -13.92 -11.03 2.57
C PRO A 165 -12.99 -10.29 1.60
N ARG A 166 -13.45 -9.19 1.03
CA ARG A 166 -12.65 -8.30 0.19
C ARG A 166 -11.44 -7.73 0.92
N THR A 167 -10.43 -7.26 0.20
CA THR A 167 -9.27 -6.57 0.81
C THR A 167 -9.70 -5.41 1.72
N SER A 168 -9.02 -5.25 2.86
CA SER A 168 -9.25 -4.15 3.81
C SER A 168 -8.91 -2.78 3.22
N GLU A 169 -8.05 -2.72 2.21
CA GLU A 169 -7.57 -1.46 1.60
C GLU A 169 -8.32 -1.07 0.33
N ILE A 170 -9.44 -1.72 0.04
CA ILE A 170 -10.20 -1.46 -1.18
C ILE A 170 -10.58 0.03 -1.33
N LEU A 171 -10.85 0.74 -0.24
CA LEU A 171 -11.26 2.14 -0.29
C LEU A 171 -10.22 3.02 -1.00
N MET A 172 -8.91 2.76 -0.81
CA MET A 172 -7.84 3.47 -1.51
C MET A 172 -7.92 3.26 -3.03
N HIS A 173 -8.18 2.04 -3.49
CA HIS A 173 -8.39 1.75 -4.91
C HIS A 173 -9.62 2.46 -5.47
N LEU A 174 -10.70 2.48 -4.69
CA LEU A 174 -11.95 3.12 -5.11
C LEU A 174 -11.80 4.64 -5.24
N GLU A 175 -10.97 5.28 -4.41
CA GLU A 175 -10.65 6.69 -4.59
C GLU A 175 -9.91 6.95 -5.91
N VAL A 176 -9.02 6.07 -6.36
CA VAL A 176 -8.43 6.17 -7.70
C VAL A 176 -9.53 6.14 -8.76
N TYR A 177 -10.42 5.16 -8.74
CA TYR A 177 -11.47 5.03 -9.76
C TYR A 177 -12.48 6.18 -9.77
N LYS A 178 -12.74 6.80 -8.62
CA LYS A 178 -13.62 7.98 -8.53
C LYS A 178 -12.98 9.23 -9.12
N HIS A 179 -11.65 9.37 -9.00
CA HIS A 179 -10.94 10.58 -9.39
C HIS A 179 -10.22 10.46 -10.74
N VAL A 180 -10.01 9.24 -11.26
CA VAL A 180 -9.32 8.93 -12.51
C VAL A 180 -10.21 8.04 -13.37
N PRO A 181 -11.08 8.62 -14.22
CA PRO A 181 -12.02 7.85 -15.05
C PRO A 181 -11.37 6.84 -15.99
N GLU A 182 -10.16 7.13 -16.46
CA GLU A 182 -9.35 6.27 -17.33
C GLU A 182 -8.72 5.07 -16.61
N ALA A 183 -8.57 5.12 -15.28
CA ALA A 183 -8.04 4.00 -14.52
C ALA A 183 -8.98 2.80 -14.56
N LYS A 184 -8.49 1.66 -15.02
CA LYS A 184 -9.19 0.38 -15.02
C LYS A 184 -8.65 -0.57 -13.96
N SER A 185 -7.38 -0.48 -13.62
CA SER A 185 -6.73 -1.33 -12.63
C SER A 185 -5.93 -0.53 -11.61
N VAL A 186 -5.86 -1.06 -10.40
CA VAL A 186 -5.00 -0.56 -9.33
C VAL A 186 -4.26 -1.73 -8.71
N VAL A 187 -2.95 -1.58 -8.57
CA VAL A 187 -2.05 -2.51 -7.88
C VAL A 187 -1.41 -1.78 -6.70
N HIS A 188 -1.57 -2.33 -5.51
CA HIS A 188 -0.84 -1.94 -4.32
C HIS A 188 0.07 -3.08 -3.89
N CYS A 189 1.34 -2.77 -3.61
CA CYS A 189 2.34 -3.73 -3.17
C CYS A 189 3.46 -3.04 -2.39
N HIS A 190 4.39 -3.84 -1.84
CA HIS A 190 5.48 -3.38 -0.98
C HIS A 190 6.86 -3.72 -1.57
N PRO A 191 7.20 -3.26 -2.80
CA PRO A 191 8.48 -3.58 -3.42
C PRO A 191 9.62 -3.06 -2.55
N PRO A 192 10.66 -3.87 -2.25
CA PRO A 192 11.65 -3.53 -1.22
C PRO A 192 12.38 -2.21 -1.45
N HIS A 193 12.78 -1.92 -2.70
CA HIS A 193 13.59 -0.74 -3.00
C HIS A 193 12.74 0.54 -3.07
N ALA A 194 11.55 0.47 -3.67
CA ALA A 194 10.61 1.59 -3.67
C ALA A 194 10.09 1.88 -2.26
N THR A 195 9.81 0.84 -1.46
CA THR A 195 9.40 0.99 -0.06
C THR A 195 10.52 1.60 0.79
N ALA A 196 11.80 1.33 0.48
CA ALA A 196 12.93 1.99 1.14
C ALA A 196 12.90 3.51 0.94
N TYR A 197 12.53 4.01 -0.25
CA TYR A 197 12.27 5.44 -0.45
C TYR A 197 11.06 5.91 0.36
N ALA A 198 9.97 5.17 0.35
CA ALA A 198 8.75 5.54 1.08
C ALA A 198 8.98 5.71 2.60
N ILE A 199 9.82 4.87 3.23
CA ILE A 199 10.14 4.98 4.66
C ILE A 199 11.13 6.10 4.99
N THR A 200 11.91 6.58 4.00
CA THR A 200 12.81 7.72 4.20
C THR A 200 12.11 9.07 4.03
N GLY A 201 10.84 9.07 3.61
CA GLY A 201 10.12 10.29 3.30
C GLY A 201 10.63 11.00 2.04
N LYS A 202 11.36 10.31 1.17
CA LYS A 202 11.94 10.86 -0.07
C LYS A 202 11.35 10.18 -1.29
N VAL A 203 11.30 10.91 -2.39
CA VAL A 203 10.99 10.36 -3.71
C VAL A 203 12.28 10.13 -4.50
N PRO A 204 12.35 9.13 -5.38
CA PRO A 204 13.50 8.96 -6.25
C PRO A 204 13.63 10.16 -7.20
N PRO A 205 14.86 10.65 -7.47
CA PRO A 205 15.08 11.69 -8.47
C PRO A 205 14.64 11.17 -9.86
N ASN A 206 14.32 12.07 -10.76
CA ASN A 206 13.96 11.75 -12.14
C ASN A 206 15.06 12.20 -13.11
N MET A 207 14.86 12.06 -14.41
CA MET A 207 15.81 12.44 -15.48
C MET A 207 17.11 11.65 -15.47
N ILE A 208 17.04 10.33 -15.22
CA ILE A 208 18.21 9.46 -15.15
C ILE A 208 18.08 8.26 -16.09
N ILE A 209 16.92 7.58 -16.13
CA ILE A 209 16.67 6.40 -16.99
C ILE A 209 15.46 6.67 -17.88
N PRO A 210 15.57 6.49 -19.21
CA PRO A 210 14.50 6.82 -20.15
C PRO A 210 13.19 6.07 -19.90
N GLU A 211 13.22 4.78 -19.61
CA GLU A 211 12.02 3.97 -19.34
C GLU A 211 11.26 4.49 -18.12
N PHE A 212 11.99 4.82 -17.05
CA PHE A 212 11.38 5.42 -15.86
C PHE A 212 10.71 6.75 -16.19
N GLU A 213 11.37 7.63 -16.95
CA GLU A 213 10.82 8.93 -17.36
C GLU A 213 9.54 8.80 -18.18
N VAL A 214 9.49 7.84 -19.10
CA VAL A 214 8.35 7.65 -20.00
C VAL A 214 7.18 6.99 -19.26
N PHE A 215 7.41 5.92 -18.51
CA PHE A 215 6.33 5.10 -17.95
C PHE A 215 5.87 5.54 -16.56
N VAL A 216 6.77 6.00 -15.70
CA VAL A 216 6.48 6.46 -14.34
C VAL A 216 6.67 7.97 -14.21
N GLY A 217 7.87 8.48 -14.48
CA GLY A 217 8.21 9.89 -14.43
C GLY A 217 8.27 10.42 -13.00
N LYS A 218 7.66 11.58 -12.76
CA LYS A 218 7.67 12.16 -11.42
C LYS A 218 6.77 11.35 -10.47
N VAL A 219 7.33 10.91 -9.36
CA VAL A 219 6.63 10.13 -8.33
C VAL A 219 6.18 11.06 -7.20
N ALA A 220 4.98 10.85 -6.68
CA ALA A 220 4.49 11.52 -5.47
C ALA A 220 4.70 10.64 -4.23
N LEU A 221 4.73 11.27 -3.06
CA LEU A 221 4.72 10.61 -1.76
C LEU A 221 3.46 11.02 -0.99
N SER A 222 2.57 10.07 -0.76
CA SER A 222 1.36 10.24 0.03
C SER A 222 1.70 10.15 1.53
N PRO A 223 1.14 11.01 2.40
CA PRO A 223 1.42 10.98 3.83
C PRO A 223 0.90 9.69 4.48
N TYR A 224 1.55 9.27 5.57
CA TYR A 224 1.13 8.10 6.32
C TYR A 224 -0.23 8.31 7.00
N LYS A 225 -1.09 7.32 6.85
CA LYS A 225 -2.28 7.08 7.66
C LYS A 225 -2.41 5.58 7.88
N THR A 226 -3.18 5.19 8.90
CA THR A 226 -3.38 3.77 9.21
C THR A 226 -4.06 3.05 8.04
N PRO A 227 -3.43 2.02 7.46
CA PRO A 227 -3.98 1.27 6.34
C PRO A 227 -5.39 0.72 6.61
N GLY A 228 -6.24 0.68 5.58
CA GLY A 228 -7.62 0.22 5.66
C GLY A 228 -8.62 1.25 6.19
N THR A 229 -8.18 2.45 6.59
CA THR A 229 -9.08 3.52 7.03
C THR A 229 -9.53 4.43 5.88
N PRO A 230 -10.69 5.09 5.98
CA PRO A 230 -11.09 6.12 5.00
C PRO A 230 -10.08 7.26 4.88
N GLU A 231 -9.47 7.66 5.98
CA GLU A 231 -8.44 8.71 6.00
C GLU A 231 -7.20 8.29 5.22
N PHE A 232 -6.82 7.01 5.27
CA PHE A 232 -5.75 6.46 4.44
C PHE A 232 -6.13 6.51 2.97
N ALA A 233 -7.35 6.07 2.63
CA ALA A 233 -7.82 6.07 1.24
C ALA A 233 -7.80 7.47 0.62
N GLN A 234 -8.10 8.51 1.38
CA GLN A 234 -8.13 9.89 0.92
C GLN A 234 -6.74 10.48 0.66
N THR A 235 -5.67 9.93 1.25
CA THR A 235 -4.32 10.48 1.10
C THR A 235 -3.80 10.47 -0.33
N VAL A 236 -4.30 9.60 -1.19
CA VAL A 236 -3.85 9.48 -2.58
C VAL A 236 -4.55 10.44 -3.54
N ILE A 237 -5.71 10.99 -3.15
CA ILE A 237 -6.55 11.85 -4.01
C ILE A 237 -5.77 13.03 -4.63
N PRO A 238 -4.92 13.77 -3.88
CA PRO A 238 -4.20 14.90 -4.46
C PRO A 238 -3.26 14.53 -5.60
N TYR A 239 -2.85 13.25 -5.69
CA TYR A 239 -1.76 12.81 -6.56
C TYR A 239 -2.21 12.00 -7.77
N VAL A 240 -3.25 11.16 -7.64
CA VAL A 240 -3.57 10.10 -8.61
C VAL A 240 -3.95 10.60 -10.01
N ARG A 241 -4.36 11.86 -10.18
CA ARG A 241 -4.64 12.43 -11.50
C ARG A 241 -3.37 12.76 -12.30
N GLN A 242 -2.27 13.02 -11.61
CA GLN A 242 -1.02 13.47 -12.19
C GLN A 242 0.08 12.43 -12.12
N HIS A 243 -0.12 11.39 -11.32
CA HIS A 243 0.82 10.32 -11.08
C HIS A 243 0.12 8.97 -11.21
N ASN A 244 0.59 8.13 -12.14
CA ASN A 244 0.13 6.74 -12.22
C ASN A 244 0.77 5.85 -11.14
N THR A 245 1.77 6.39 -10.42
CA THR A 245 2.52 5.70 -9.38
C THR A 245 2.75 6.64 -8.19
N VAL A 246 2.36 6.21 -7.00
CA VAL A 246 2.44 6.97 -5.75
C VAL A 246 3.13 6.13 -4.69
N LEU A 247 4.16 6.68 -4.04
CA LEU A 247 4.72 6.12 -2.81
C LEU A 247 3.76 6.39 -1.64
N LEU A 248 3.59 5.42 -0.79
CA LEU A 248 2.81 5.53 0.45
C LEU A 248 3.78 5.55 1.63
N ALA A 249 3.89 6.68 2.33
CA ALA A 249 4.87 6.86 3.42
C ALA A 249 4.78 5.71 4.45
N ASN A 250 5.92 5.11 4.79
CA ASN A 250 6.04 3.99 5.72
C ASN A 250 5.18 2.76 5.40
N HIS A 251 4.84 2.55 4.10
CA HIS A 251 3.95 1.45 3.73
C HIS A 251 4.40 0.72 2.46
N GLY A 252 4.29 1.34 1.29
CA GLY A 252 4.58 0.70 0.03
C GLY A 252 4.28 1.63 -1.15
N ILE A 253 3.69 1.09 -2.22
CA ILE A 253 3.34 1.85 -3.43
C ILE A 253 1.92 1.55 -3.90
N LEU A 254 1.35 2.49 -4.65
CA LEU A 254 0.12 2.34 -5.41
C LEU A 254 0.39 2.68 -6.87
N CYS A 255 -0.01 1.80 -7.78
CA CYS A 255 0.07 2.02 -9.22
C CYS A 255 -1.31 1.84 -9.84
N TRP A 256 -1.67 2.67 -10.83
CA TRP A 256 -2.89 2.49 -11.60
C TRP A 256 -2.63 2.53 -13.11
N ALA A 257 -3.44 1.81 -13.87
CA ALA A 257 -3.35 1.74 -15.32
C ALA A 257 -4.70 1.32 -15.95
N ASP A 258 -4.68 1.14 -17.28
CA ASP A 258 -5.76 0.62 -18.11
C ASP A 258 -5.94 -0.90 -18.00
N THR A 259 -4.89 -1.64 -17.64
CA THR A 259 -4.88 -3.10 -17.45
C THR A 259 -4.19 -3.48 -16.14
N VAL A 260 -4.46 -4.70 -15.63
CA VAL A 260 -3.79 -5.23 -14.42
C VAL A 260 -2.28 -5.36 -14.67
N MET A 261 -1.93 -5.83 -15.87
CA MET A 261 -0.54 -6.02 -16.29
C MET A 261 0.22 -4.69 -16.32
N HIS A 262 -0.35 -3.63 -16.91
CA HIS A 262 0.31 -2.33 -16.98
C HIS A 262 0.49 -1.68 -15.60
N ALA A 263 -0.48 -1.84 -14.70
CA ALA A 263 -0.34 -1.36 -13.33
C ALA A 263 0.80 -2.08 -12.58
N GLU A 264 0.98 -3.37 -12.83
CA GLU A 264 2.10 -4.15 -12.29
C GLU A 264 3.43 -3.73 -12.94
N TRP A 265 3.48 -3.47 -14.26
CA TRP A 265 4.71 -2.99 -14.91
C TRP A 265 5.21 -1.68 -14.29
N PHE A 266 4.32 -0.77 -13.93
CA PHE A 266 4.73 0.48 -13.27
C PHE A 266 5.37 0.22 -11.91
N ALA A 267 4.89 -0.79 -11.17
CA ALA A 267 5.52 -1.21 -9.93
C ALA A 267 6.92 -1.80 -10.20
N GLU A 268 7.06 -2.63 -11.24
CA GLU A 268 8.35 -3.19 -11.65
C GLU A 268 9.35 -2.09 -12.05
N VAL A 269 8.91 -1.14 -12.89
CA VAL A 269 9.75 -0.04 -13.36
C VAL A 269 10.22 0.82 -12.18
N LEU A 270 9.31 1.18 -11.27
CA LEU A 270 9.68 1.98 -10.10
C LEU A 270 10.69 1.26 -9.20
N ASP A 271 10.42 -0.01 -8.84
CA ASP A 271 11.30 -0.72 -7.90
C ASP A 271 12.68 -0.98 -8.51
N THR A 272 12.76 -1.39 -9.78
CA THR A 272 14.02 -1.59 -10.50
C THR A 272 14.80 -0.28 -10.60
N TYR A 273 14.12 0.83 -10.84
CA TYR A 273 14.73 2.16 -10.84
C TYR A 273 15.32 2.52 -9.47
N CYS A 274 14.55 2.34 -8.41
CA CYS A 274 15.02 2.58 -7.03
C CYS A 274 16.23 1.70 -6.69
N TRP A 275 16.20 0.42 -7.07
CA TRP A 275 17.32 -0.49 -6.88
C TRP A 275 18.57 -0.03 -7.63
N THR A 276 18.42 0.37 -8.90
CA THR A 276 19.53 0.91 -9.69
C THR A 276 20.15 2.15 -9.06
N LEU A 277 19.32 3.08 -8.58
CA LEU A 277 19.79 4.28 -7.87
C LEU A 277 20.56 3.94 -6.58
N MET A 278 20.04 3.00 -5.78
CA MET A 278 20.70 2.55 -4.55
C MET A 278 22.10 1.95 -4.87
N ASN A 279 22.18 1.14 -5.93
CA ASN A 279 23.47 0.59 -6.37
C ASN A 279 24.40 1.68 -6.92
N ALA A 280 23.88 2.61 -7.74
CA ALA A 280 24.69 3.69 -8.31
C ALA A 280 25.28 4.62 -7.22
N THR A 281 24.52 4.91 -6.16
CA THR A 281 25.01 5.72 -5.05
C THR A 281 26.16 5.04 -4.28
N GLN A 282 26.19 3.70 -4.24
CA GLN A 282 27.28 2.94 -3.60
C GLN A 282 28.60 2.98 -4.38
N LEU A 283 28.55 3.36 -5.68
CA LEU A 283 29.79 3.56 -6.47
C LEU A 283 30.58 4.78 -6.01
N GLY A 284 30.00 5.67 -5.20
CA GLY A 284 30.67 6.86 -4.66
C GLY A 284 31.03 7.91 -5.71
N VAL A 285 30.39 7.87 -6.88
CA VAL A 285 30.59 8.85 -7.95
C VAL A 285 29.27 9.59 -8.24
N PRO A 286 29.31 10.84 -8.75
CA PRO A 286 28.11 11.58 -9.09
C PRO A 286 27.26 10.85 -10.15
N ILE A 287 25.93 10.88 -9.97
CA ILE A 287 24.98 10.36 -10.94
C ILE A 287 24.91 11.31 -12.14
N SER A 288 24.95 10.78 -13.37
CA SER A 288 24.73 11.52 -14.61
C SER A 288 23.24 11.66 -14.88
N TYR A 289 22.82 12.87 -15.24
CA TYR A 289 21.43 13.18 -15.57
C TYR A 289 21.25 13.33 -17.09
N ILE A 290 20.08 12.95 -17.58
CA ILE A 290 19.60 13.26 -18.92
C ILE A 290 19.47 14.77 -19.05
N SER A 291 19.92 15.36 -20.18
CA SER A 291 19.81 16.80 -20.42
C SER A 291 18.35 17.26 -20.50
N GLU A 292 18.08 18.54 -20.24
CA GLU A 292 16.73 19.11 -20.31
C GLU A 292 16.07 18.88 -21.68
N GLN A 293 16.83 19.05 -22.77
CA GLN A 293 16.31 18.80 -24.12
C GLN A 293 15.89 17.35 -24.33
N GLN A 294 16.75 16.40 -23.96
CA GLN A 294 16.45 14.97 -24.07
C GLN A 294 15.28 14.57 -23.14
N GLY A 295 15.21 15.18 -21.95
CA GLY A 295 14.08 14.99 -21.06
C GLY A 295 12.77 15.50 -21.63
N ALA A 296 12.79 16.65 -22.32
CA ALA A 296 11.60 17.16 -23.02
C ALA A 296 11.12 16.19 -24.11
N ASP A 297 12.04 15.55 -24.84
CA ASP A 297 11.71 14.51 -25.85
C ASP A 297 11.03 13.31 -25.21
N LEU A 298 11.53 12.84 -24.05
CA LEU A 298 10.91 11.72 -23.31
C LEU A 298 9.51 12.08 -22.78
N LEU A 299 9.34 13.30 -22.28
CA LEU A 299 8.02 13.80 -21.85
C LEU A 299 7.04 13.91 -23.01
N ALA A 300 7.50 14.30 -24.21
CA ALA A 300 6.68 14.31 -25.41
C ALA A 300 6.21 12.90 -25.78
N ILE A 301 7.07 11.88 -25.65
CA ILE A 301 6.69 10.47 -25.84
C ILE A 301 5.65 10.06 -24.78
N LYS A 302 5.89 10.36 -23.49
CA LYS A 302 4.96 10.07 -22.41
C LYS A 302 3.57 10.66 -22.66
N LYS A 303 3.53 11.93 -23.07
CA LYS A 303 2.28 12.65 -23.42
C LYS A 303 1.56 12.00 -24.60
N LYS A 304 2.29 11.55 -25.64
CA LYS A 304 1.73 10.84 -26.79
C LYS A 304 1.12 9.49 -26.39
N LEU A 305 1.67 8.83 -25.38
CA LEU A 305 1.14 7.59 -24.81
C LEU A 305 -0.09 7.81 -23.89
N GLY A 306 -0.47 9.07 -23.63
CA GLY A 306 -1.58 9.40 -22.73
C GLY A 306 -1.30 9.14 -21.25
N LEU A 307 -0.03 8.97 -20.86
CA LEU A 307 0.34 8.72 -19.48
C LEU A 307 0.42 10.04 -18.69
N PRO A 308 -0.07 10.09 -17.45
CA PRO A 308 -0.08 11.30 -16.64
C PRO A 308 1.32 11.68 -16.16
N ASP A 309 1.55 12.99 -16.02
CA ASP A 309 2.75 13.52 -15.35
C ASP A 309 2.45 14.90 -14.78
N ALA A 310 2.86 15.16 -13.55
CA ALA A 310 2.67 16.45 -12.90
C ALA A 310 3.33 17.62 -13.66
N ARG A 311 4.38 17.35 -14.43
CA ARG A 311 5.09 18.35 -15.25
C ARG A 311 4.27 18.85 -16.46
N PHE A 312 3.16 18.21 -16.79
CA PHE A 312 2.25 18.69 -17.85
C PHE A 312 1.34 19.82 -17.39
N ASP A 313 1.20 20.04 -16.08
CA ASP A 313 0.42 21.11 -15.49
C ASP A 313 1.28 21.87 -14.45
N PRO A 314 2.01 22.93 -14.86
CA PRO A 314 2.92 23.66 -13.96
C PRO A 314 2.25 24.31 -12.75
N GLU A 315 0.97 24.68 -12.85
CA GLU A 315 0.26 25.30 -11.72
C GLU A 315 -0.04 24.25 -10.63
N ARG A 316 -0.47 23.05 -11.02
CA ARG A 316 -0.69 21.94 -10.09
C ARG A 316 0.61 21.35 -9.54
N MET A 317 1.72 21.50 -10.28
CA MET A 317 3.04 21.10 -9.77
C MET A 317 3.45 21.91 -8.54
N LYS A 318 3.01 23.18 -8.43
CA LYS A 318 3.25 24.01 -7.24
C LYS A 318 2.48 23.49 -6.02
N GLU A 319 1.27 22.97 -6.20
CA GLU A 319 0.47 22.37 -5.13
C GLU A 319 1.11 21.08 -4.59
N CYS A 320 1.67 20.25 -5.47
CA CYS A 320 2.40 19.04 -5.07
C CYS A 320 3.73 19.36 -4.34
N GLN A 321 4.39 20.47 -4.68
CA GLN A 321 5.63 20.88 -4.00
C GLN A 321 5.37 21.48 -2.61
N LEU A 322 4.22 22.09 -2.40
CA LEU A 322 3.82 22.63 -1.09
C LEU A 322 3.53 21.52 -0.08
N SER A 323 3.03 20.35 -0.52
CA SER A 323 2.84 19.20 0.36
C SER A 323 4.16 18.56 0.79
N ASP A 324 5.21 18.65 -0.02
CA ASP A 324 6.56 18.17 0.32
C ASP A 324 7.23 19.03 1.42
N LEU A 325 6.77 20.29 1.61
CA LEU A 325 7.30 21.22 2.61
C LEU A 325 6.58 21.14 3.98
N GLN A 326 5.45 20.44 4.06
CA GLN A 326 4.64 20.35 5.29
C GLN A 326 4.73 18.97 5.97
N MET A 327 5.73 18.17 5.68
CA MET A 327 6.02 17.01 6.53
C MET A 327 6.43 17.54 7.92
N PRO A 328 5.66 17.26 8.99
CA PRO A 328 6.10 17.61 10.31
C PRO A 328 7.39 16.83 10.55
N ASN A 329 8.49 17.57 10.71
CA ASN A 329 9.79 17.10 11.17
C ASN A 329 9.96 15.58 11.09
N ALA A 330 10.49 15.08 9.95
CA ALA A 330 11.24 13.84 10.01
C ALA A 330 12.15 14.01 11.23
N ILE A 331 11.90 13.23 12.28
CA ILE A 331 12.84 13.12 13.39
C ILE A 331 14.13 12.80 12.69
N ALA A 332 15.04 13.79 12.63
CA ALA A 332 16.41 13.53 12.27
C ALA A 332 16.84 12.50 13.31
N VAL A 333 16.89 11.24 12.91
CA VAL A 333 17.63 10.24 13.65
C VAL A 333 19.06 10.68 13.46
N THR A 334 19.49 11.65 14.26
CA THR A 334 20.89 11.79 14.56
C THR A 334 21.29 10.42 15.10
N PRO A 335 22.20 9.70 14.44
CA PRO A 335 22.76 8.50 15.06
C PRO A 335 23.19 8.95 16.44
N ALA A 336 22.70 8.26 17.48
CA ALA A 336 23.19 8.51 18.83
C ALA A 336 24.70 8.53 18.73
N PRO A 337 25.39 9.57 19.28
CA PRO A 337 26.82 9.52 19.30
C PRO A 337 27.18 8.21 20.00
N CYS A 338 27.85 7.32 19.28
CA CYS A 338 28.50 6.18 19.89
C CYS A 338 29.59 6.77 20.77
N ASP A 339 29.24 7.05 22.01
CA ASP A 339 30.22 7.52 22.99
C ASP A 339 31.33 6.49 23.03
N GLY A 340 32.49 6.87 22.51
CA GLY A 340 33.74 6.34 22.95
C GLY A 340 34.45 5.30 22.07
N VAL A 341 34.11 5.11 20.78
CA VAL A 341 35.03 4.38 19.90
C VAL A 341 35.44 5.29 18.73
N ASN A 342 36.52 5.99 18.95
CA ASN A 342 37.26 6.69 17.89
C ASN A 342 37.94 5.63 17.01
N VAL A 343 37.20 4.99 16.11
CA VAL A 343 37.76 4.12 15.07
C VAL A 343 38.26 5.04 13.97
N GLN A 344 39.42 5.61 14.18
CA GLN A 344 40.23 6.01 13.02
C GLN A 344 40.52 4.72 12.22
N PRO A 345 40.32 4.69 10.89
CA PRO A 345 40.80 3.60 10.08
C PRO A 345 42.33 3.57 10.23
N ARG A 346 42.83 2.73 11.10
CA ARG A 346 44.24 2.38 11.10
C ARG A 346 44.46 1.64 9.79
N ALA A 347 45.15 2.27 8.87
CA ALA A 347 45.79 1.56 7.78
C ALA A 347 46.75 0.56 8.45
N GLY A 348 46.28 -0.68 8.58
CA GLY A 348 47.14 -1.76 9.03
C GLY A 348 48.30 -1.85 8.07
N SER A 349 49.55 -1.96 8.62
CA SER A 349 50.71 -2.19 7.79
C SER A 349 50.50 -3.47 6.97
N ALA A 350 51.09 -3.54 5.79
CA ALA A 350 51.02 -4.75 4.94
C ALA A 350 51.35 -6.03 5.72
N ALA A 351 52.23 -5.94 6.71
CA ALA A 351 52.62 -7.03 7.61
C ALA A 351 51.43 -7.48 8.54
N GLU A 352 50.61 -6.55 9.06
CA GLU A 352 49.45 -6.90 9.89
C GLU A 352 48.35 -7.59 9.07
N VAL A 353 48.15 -7.14 7.83
CA VAL A 353 47.19 -7.78 6.90
C VAL A 353 47.65 -9.19 6.55
N GLU A 354 48.92 -9.38 6.27
CA GLU A 354 49.52 -10.67 5.95
C GLU A 354 49.43 -11.65 7.12
N GLN A 355 49.60 -11.16 8.36
CA GLN A 355 49.47 -11.96 9.58
C GLN A 355 48.02 -12.39 9.83
N ILE A 356 47.04 -11.53 9.56
CA ILE A 356 45.62 -11.86 9.65
C ILE A 356 45.23 -12.90 8.57
N VAL A 357 45.64 -12.69 7.32
CA VAL A 357 45.42 -13.64 6.23
C VAL A 357 46.00 -15.01 6.56
N LYS A 358 47.23 -15.07 7.05
CA LYS A 358 47.86 -16.32 7.48
C LYS A 358 47.09 -17.00 8.60
N SER A 359 46.71 -16.27 9.65
CA SER A 359 45.92 -16.81 10.77
C SER A 359 44.59 -17.40 10.35
N VAL A 360 43.85 -16.71 9.45
CA VAL A 360 42.58 -17.19 8.91
C VAL A 360 42.80 -18.42 8.02
N THR A 361 43.82 -18.42 7.18
CA THR A 361 44.20 -19.56 6.32
C THR A 361 44.54 -20.79 7.14
N ASP A 362 45.36 -20.65 8.16
CA ASP A 362 45.76 -21.75 9.05
C ASP A 362 44.55 -22.34 9.81
N ALA A 363 43.65 -21.48 10.28
CA ALA A 363 42.40 -21.92 10.95
C ALA A 363 41.46 -22.68 9.99
N VAL A 364 41.29 -22.21 8.74
CA VAL A 364 40.51 -22.88 7.72
C VAL A 364 41.11 -24.23 7.32
N MET A 365 42.44 -24.29 7.15
CA MET A 365 43.15 -25.53 6.82
C MET A 365 43.07 -26.53 7.96
N ALA A 366 43.20 -26.11 9.21
CA ALA A 366 43.03 -26.97 10.39
C ALA A 366 41.59 -27.55 10.46
N ALA A 367 40.58 -26.76 10.14
CA ALA A 367 39.17 -27.21 10.11
C ALA A 367 38.87 -28.18 8.96
N LEU A 368 39.61 -28.08 7.84
CA LEU A 368 39.45 -28.99 6.69
C LEU A 368 40.15 -30.33 6.87
N VAL A 369 41.26 -30.35 7.67
CA VAL A 369 42.01 -31.58 7.95
C VAL A 369 41.40 -32.39 9.13
N ALA A 370 40.57 -31.73 9.95
CA ALA A 370 39.86 -32.35 11.07
C ALA A 370 38.55 -33.10 10.69
N LYS A 371 38.23 -33.18 9.42
CA LYS A 371 37.14 -34.01 8.84
C LYS A 371 37.76 -35.18 8.07
#